data_7081db17b37531317c92ed41f3ef687e
#
_entry.id   7081db17b37531317c92ed41f3ef687e
#
_cell.length_a   1.000
_cell.length_b   1.000
_cell.length_c   1.000
_cell.angle_alpha   90.00
_cell.angle_beta   90.00
_cell.angle_gamma   90.00
#
_symmetry.space_group_name_H-M   'P 1'
#
loop_
_entity.id
_entity.type
_entity.pdbx_description
1 polymer ?
#
loop_
_entity_poly.entity_id
_entity_poly.type
_entity_poly.pdbx_seq_one_letter_code
_entity_poly.pdbx_strand_id
1 'polypeptide(L)'
;DVYKRQQVGSINLGLNYAAEHDQGPAFPFAECGAMSQAYIGYQLQESLQNELHSMGIDKQVVTLVTQVEVDEGDPAFNSPSKPIGLFYTKEEAHRIQQEKGYQFVEDAGRGYRRVVPSPQPISIIELKSIKTLIENDTLVIAAGGGGIPVIREQHDSFKGIDAVIDKDKTSALLGADIHCCLLYTS
;
A
#
# COMPACT_ATOMS: atom_id res chain seq x y z
N ASP A 1 -10.15 -9.88 2.47
CA ASP A 1 -8.74 -9.62 2.71
C ASP A 1 -7.83 -10.11 1.55
N VAL A 2 -8.17 -11.22 0.92
CA VAL A 2 -7.50 -11.69 -0.31
C VAL A 2 -7.55 -10.61 -1.42
N TYR A 3 -8.64 -9.87 -1.50
CA TYR A 3 -8.82 -8.77 -2.44
C TYR A 3 -7.83 -7.60 -2.23
N LYS A 4 -7.47 -7.28 -0.98
CA LYS A 4 -6.55 -6.18 -0.65
C LYS A 4 -5.08 -6.48 -1.02
N ARG A 5 -4.66 -7.74 -0.85
CA ARG A 5 -3.25 -8.13 -1.00
C ARG A 5 -2.74 -8.11 -2.44
N GLN A 6 -3.63 -8.11 -3.43
CA GLN A 6 -3.28 -8.22 -4.83
C GLN A 6 -3.45 -6.91 -5.61
N GLN A 7 -4.09 -5.89 -5.03
CA GLN A 7 -4.49 -4.70 -5.80
C GLN A 7 -3.30 -3.93 -6.38
N VAL A 8 -2.31 -3.58 -5.57
CA VAL A 8 -1.14 -2.85 -6.07
C VAL A 8 -0.37 -3.64 -7.12
N GLY A 9 -0.21 -4.95 -6.92
CA GLY A 9 0.45 -5.82 -7.89
C GLY A 9 -0.33 -5.97 -9.20
N SER A 10 -1.65 -6.09 -9.12
CA SER A 10 -2.51 -6.20 -10.30
C SER A 10 -2.59 -4.89 -11.09
N ILE A 11 -2.67 -3.75 -10.40
CA ILE A 11 -2.63 -2.42 -11.03
C ILE A 11 -1.27 -2.21 -11.71
N ASN A 12 -0.18 -2.49 -11.01
CA ASN A 12 1.17 -2.36 -11.56
C ASN A 12 1.36 -3.26 -12.79
N LEU A 13 0.91 -4.52 -12.73
CA LEU A 13 0.99 -5.45 -13.86
C LEU A 13 0.18 -4.97 -15.06
N GLY A 14 -1.08 -4.55 -14.85
CA GLY A 14 -1.95 -4.11 -15.94
C GLY A 14 -1.47 -2.83 -16.61
N LEU A 15 -1.04 -1.84 -15.84
CA LEU A 15 -0.53 -0.58 -16.38
C LEU A 15 0.82 -0.76 -17.09
N ASN A 16 1.72 -1.56 -16.54
CA ASN A 16 3.00 -1.83 -17.20
C ASN A 16 2.86 -2.74 -18.43
N TYR A 17 1.88 -3.64 -18.45
CA TYR A 17 1.54 -4.38 -19.67
C TYR A 17 1.10 -3.44 -20.80
N ALA A 18 0.27 -2.45 -20.51
CA ALA A 18 -0.11 -1.44 -21.49
C ALA A 18 1.11 -0.63 -22.00
N ALA A 19 2.02 -0.26 -21.11
CA ALA A 19 3.25 0.45 -21.47
C ALA A 19 4.19 -0.41 -22.34
N GLU A 20 4.32 -1.70 -22.06
CA GLU A 20 5.13 -2.65 -22.86
C GLU A 20 4.58 -2.85 -24.28
N HIS A 21 3.32 -2.49 -24.52
CA HIS A 21 2.64 -2.61 -25.82
C HIS A 21 2.35 -1.23 -26.46
N ASP A 22 3.05 -0.18 -26.04
CA ASP A 22 2.88 1.19 -26.52
C ASP A 22 1.44 1.73 -26.41
N GLN A 23 0.67 1.22 -25.43
CA GLN A 23 -0.72 1.62 -25.20
C GLN A 23 -0.90 2.60 -24.03
N GLY A 24 0.18 3.05 -23.43
CA GLY A 24 0.17 4.00 -22.32
C GLY A 24 1.53 4.19 -21.66
N PRO A 25 1.65 5.10 -20.70
CA PRO A 25 2.87 5.31 -19.94
C PRO A 25 3.07 4.19 -18.91
N ALA A 26 4.33 3.93 -18.57
CA ALA A 26 4.68 3.12 -17.40
C ALA A 26 4.37 3.93 -16.11
N PHE A 27 3.86 3.25 -15.09
CA PHE A 27 3.60 3.87 -13.80
C PHE A 27 4.56 3.32 -12.73
N PRO A 28 5.22 4.19 -11.96
CA PRO A 28 6.00 3.81 -10.79
C PRO A 28 5.17 3.02 -9.79
N PHE A 29 5.83 2.14 -9.04
CA PHE A 29 5.13 1.25 -8.09
C PHE A 29 4.42 2.02 -6.96
N ALA A 30 5.02 3.12 -6.48
CA ALA A 30 4.41 3.99 -5.48
C ALA A 30 3.09 4.61 -5.96
N GLU A 31 3.01 5.02 -7.23
CA GLU A 31 1.78 5.56 -7.85
C GLU A 31 0.70 4.48 -7.95
N CYS A 32 1.08 3.24 -8.30
CA CYS A 32 0.16 2.10 -8.25
C CYS A 32 -0.35 1.85 -6.82
N GLY A 33 0.48 2.09 -5.82
CA GLY A 33 0.10 2.08 -4.40
C GLY A 33 -0.98 3.12 -4.10
N ALA A 34 -0.81 4.35 -4.56
CA ALA A 34 -1.80 5.42 -4.41
C ALA A 34 -3.14 5.07 -5.08
N MET A 35 -3.10 4.57 -6.31
CA MET A 35 -4.29 4.11 -7.03
C MET A 35 -5.02 3.01 -6.27
N SER A 36 -4.28 2.05 -5.67
CA SER A 36 -4.87 0.98 -4.87
C SER A 36 -5.56 1.50 -3.60
N GLN A 37 -5.00 2.52 -2.96
CA GLN A 37 -5.63 3.17 -1.81
C GLN A 37 -6.93 3.87 -2.20
N ALA A 38 -6.93 4.62 -3.30
CA ALA A 38 -8.13 5.29 -3.79
C ALA A 38 -9.23 4.30 -4.17
N TYR A 39 -8.89 3.22 -4.87
CA TYR A 39 -9.84 2.19 -5.27
C TYR A 39 -10.51 1.49 -4.07
N ILE A 40 -9.71 1.00 -3.13
CA ILE A 40 -10.22 0.34 -1.92
C ILE A 40 -10.95 1.36 -1.02
N GLY A 41 -10.38 2.54 -0.90
CA GLY A 41 -10.93 3.62 -0.09
C GLY A 41 -12.30 4.07 -0.57
N TYR A 42 -12.49 4.22 -1.87
CA TYR A 42 -13.78 4.54 -2.47
C TYR A 42 -14.87 3.52 -2.08
N GLN A 43 -14.58 2.22 -2.24
CA GLN A 43 -15.55 1.18 -1.92
C GLN A 43 -15.91 1.14 -0.44
N LEU A 44 -14.92 1.31 0.45
CA LEU A 44 -15.16 1.34 1.89
C LEU A 44 -15.91 2.60 2.30
N GLN A 45 -15.54 3.75 1.74
CA GLN A 45 -16.19 5.04 2.03
C GLN A 45 -17.66 5.01 1.62
N GLU A 46 -17.96 4.54 0.41
CA GLU A 46 -19.34 4.40 -0.08
C GLU A 46 -20.16 3.48 0.83
N SER A 47 -19.63 2.29 1.14
CA SER A 47 -20.33 1.32 1.98
C SER A 47 -20.59 1.85 3.40
N LEU A 48 -19.60 2.47 4.02
CA LEU A 48 -19.71 3.03 5.36
C LEU A 48 -20.69 4.23 5.37
N GLN A 49 -20.63 5.11 4.38
CA GLN A 49 -21.51 6.27 4.30
C GLN A 49 -22.98 5.83 4.14
N ASN A 50 -23.24 4.82 3.30
CA ASN A 50 -24.59 4.26 3.13
C ASN A 50 -25.09 3.61 4.42
N GLU A 51 -24.25 2.88 5.13
CA GLU A 51 -24.63 2.25 6.40
C GLU A 51 -24.94 3.30 7.48
N LEU A 52 -24.11 4.31 7.64
CA LEU A 52 -24.35 5.42 8.57
C LEU A 52 -25.68 6.15 8.27
N HIS A 53 -25.93 6.44 7.00
CA HIS A 53 -27.21 7.03 6.57
C HIS A 53 -28.40 6.12 6.92
N SER A 54 -28.29 4.81 6.70
CA SER A 54 -29.37 3.86 7.02
C SER A 54 -29.69 3.81 8.52
N MET A 55 -28.66 4.03 9.35
CA MET A 55 -28.75 4.08 10.80
C MET A 55 -29.18 5.46 11.34
N GLY A 56 -29.35 6.46 10.49
CA GLY A 56 -29.64 7.84 10.88
C GLY A 56 -28.49 8.55 11.60
N ILE A 57 -27.26 8.10 11.37
CA ILE A 57 -26.04 8.68 11.96
C ILE A 57 -25.47 9.71 11.00
N ASP A 58 -25.46 10.98 11.42
CA ASP A 58 -24.85 12.09 10.66
C ASP A 58 -23.36 12.17 10.94
N LYS A 59 -22.58 11.32 10.25
CA LYS A 59 -21.12 11.29 10.36
C LYS A 59 -20.49 11.18 8.98
N GLN A 60 -19.46 11.97 8.74
CA GLN A 60 -18.73 11.96 7.49
C GLN A 60 -17.71 10.82 7.44
N VAL A 61 -17.51 10.26 6.26
CA VAL A 61 -16.46 9.27 5.98
C VAL A 61 -15.54 9.82 4.90
N VAL A 62 -14.24 9.77 5.11
CA VAL A 62 -13.27 10.25 4.13
C VAL A 62 -12.13 9.24 3.94
N THR A 63 -11.72 9.07 2.69
CA THR A 63 -10.50 8.33 2.34
C THR A 63 -9.36 9.30 2.14
N LEU A 64 -8.27 9.08 2.86
CA LEU A 64 -7.05 9.88 2.76
C LEU A 64 -5.94 9.06 2.12
N VAL A 65 -5.43 9.51 0.99
CA VAL A 65 -4.20 8.96 0.40
C VAL A 65 -3.07 9.21 1.40
N THR A 66 -2.39 8.14 1.81
CA THR A 66 -1.48 8.17 2.95
C THR A 66 -0.09 7.73 2.55
N GLN A 67 0.89 8.57 2.79
CA GLN A 67 2.31 8.32 2.60
C GLN A 67 2.94 7.92 3.94
N VAL A 68 3.88 6.99 3.89
CA VAL A 68 4.58 6.49 5.07
C VAL A 68 6.08 6.55 4.82
N GLU A 69 6.76 7.31 5.63
CA GLU A 69 8.22 7.48 5.57
C GLU A 69 8.92 6.19 5.99
N VAL A 70 9.92 5.80 5.22
CA VAL A 70 10.80 4.66 5.47
C VAL A 70 12.26 5.07 5.32
N ASP A 71 13.17 4.32 5.93
CA ASP A 71 14.60 4.52 5.77
C ASP A 71 15.09 3.86 4.47
N GLU A 72 15.73 4.63 3.59
CA GLU A 72 16.36 4.09 2.37
C GLU A 72 17.45 3.06 2.71
N GLY A 73 18.08 3.16 3.87
CA GLY A 73 19.08 2.23 4.40
C GLY A 73 18.51 0.97 5.06
N ASP A 74 17.16 0.81 5.10
CA ASP A 74 16.55 -0.37 5.75
C ASP A 74 17.06 -1.67 5.10
N PRO A 75 17.51 -2.65 5.90
CA PRO A 75 18.00 -3.95 5.40
C PRO A 75 17.01 -4.69 4.50
N ALA A 76 15.72 -4.41 4.61
CA ALA A 76 14.68 -5.01 3.77
C ALA A 76 14.91 -4.72 2.27
N PHE A 77 15.55 -3.61 1.91
CA PHE A 77 15.88 -3.30 0.50
C PHE A 77 16.91 -4.26 -0.08
N ASN A 78 17.80 -4.80 0.76
CA ASN A 78 18.78 -5.81 0.34
C ASN A 78 18.22 -7.24 0.36
N SER A 79 17.08 -7.46 1.02
CA SER A 79 16.46 -8.79 1.19
C SER A 79 14.95 -8.73 1.00
N PRO A 80 14.45 -8.49 -0.24
CA PRO A 80 13.03 -8.44 -0.52
C PRO A 80 12.31 -9.72 -0.09
N SER A 81 11.22 -9.58 0.65
CA SER A 81 10.50 -10.72 1.24
C SER A 81 8.98 -10.65 1.12
N LYS A 82 8.42 -9.50 0.73
CA LYS A 82 6.96 -9.31 0.66
C LYS A 82 6.42 -9.80 -0.68
N PRO A 83 5.64 -10.90 -0.71
CA PRO A 83 5.08 -11.41 -1.96
C PRO A 83 3.99 -10.49 -2.50
N ILE A 84 4.04 -10.18 -3.80
CA ILE A 84 3.05 -9.37 -4.52
C ILE A 84 2.62 -10.02 -5.82
N GLY A 85 1.49 -9.59 -6.35
CA GLY A 85 1.00 -9.98 -7.68
C GLY A 85 0.58 -11.45 -7.81
N LEU A 86 0.67 -11.95 -9.03
CA LEU A 86 0.20 -13.28 -9.41
C LEU A 86 1.19 -14.39 -9.02
N PHE A 87 0.73 -15.62 -9.15
CA PHE A 87 1.58 -16.81 -9.08
C PHE A 87 2.11 -17.13 -10.48
N TYR A 88 3.36 -17.53 -10.55
CA TYR A 88 4.09 -17.90 -11.77
C TYR A 88 4.62 -19.33 -11.67
N THR A 89 4.80 -19.98 -12.79
CA THR A 89 5.60 -21.21 -12.84
C THR A 89 7.07 -20.87 -12.59
N LYS A 90 7.88 -21.89 -12.30
CA LYS A 90 9.31 -21.71 -12.10
C LYS A 90 10.01 -21.13 -13.34
N GLU A 91 9.62 -21.61 -14.50
CA GLU A 91 10.15 -21.19 -15.81
C GLU A 91 9.81 -19.72 -16.09
N GLU A 92 8.55 -19.32 -15.86
CA GLU A 92 8.10 -17.93 -16.02
C GLU A 92 8.82 -17.00 -15.06
N ALA A 93 8.90 -17.37 -13.77
CA ALA A 93 9.60 -16.59 -12.76
C ALA A 93 11.08 -16.37 -13.13
N HIS A 94 11.77 -17.43 -13.61
CA HIS A 94 13.16 -17.34 -14.01
C HIS A 94 13.35 -16.44 -15.25
N ARG A 95 12.47 -16.55 -16.24
CA ARG A 95 12.48 -15.67 -17.42
C ARG A 95 12.31 -14.21 -17.03
N ILE A 96 11.29 -13.89 -16.24
CA ILE A 96 11.00 -12.51 -15.80
C ILE A 96 12.14 -11.97 -14.91
N GLN A 97 12.76 -12.81 -14.10
CA GLN A 97 13.93 -12.43 -13.32
C GLN A 97 15.10 -12.01 -14.21
N GLN A 98 15.35 -12.73 -15.28
CA GLN A 98 16.41 -12.38 -16.24
C GLN A 98 16.08 -11.12 -17.04
N GLU A 99 14.85 -10.95 -17.47
CA GLU A 99 14.40 -9.82 -18.30
C GLU A 99 14.27 -8.51 -17.52
N LYS A 100 13.76 -8.56 -16.27
CA LYS A 100 13.35 -7.39 -15.48
C LYS A 100 14.13 -7.21 -14.17
N GLY A 101 14.99 -8.15 -13.79
CA GLY A 101 15.72 -8.11 -12.52
C GLY A 101 14.86 -8.32 -11.27
N TYR A 102 13.61 -8.75 -11.42
CA TYR A 102 12.73 -9.00 -10.30
C TYR A 102 13.15 -10.22 -9.49
N GLN A 103 12.89 -10.19 -8.19
CA GLN A 103 13.13 -11.33 -7.31
C GLN A 103 11.84 -12.14 -7.10
N PHE A 104 11.99 -13.47 -7.04
CA PHE A 104 10.87 -14.39 -6.83
C PHE A 104 11.18 -15.36 -5.70
N VAL A 105 10.15 -15.76 -4.98
CA VAL A 105 10.20 -16.83 -3.98
C VAL A 105 9.06 -17.81 -4.21
N GLU A 106 9.30 -19.07 -3.86
CA GLU A 106 8.25 -20.08 -3.83
C GLU A 106 7.26 -19.78 -2.69
N ASP A 107 5.97 -19.78 -2.98
CA ASP A 107 4.92 -19.47 -2.03
C ASP A 107 4.07 -20.71 -1.74
N ALA A 108 4.47 -21.45 -0.73
CA ALA A 108 3.75 -22.57 -0.13
C ALA A 108 3.23 -23.63 -1.15
N GLY A 109 4.03 -23.99 -2.13
CA GLY A 109 3.69 -24.99 -3.15
C GLY A 109 2.65 -24.54 -4.19
N ARG A 110 2.23 -23.28 -4.17
CA ARG A 110 1.29 -22.69 -5.12
C ARG A 110 1.95 -22.09 -6.36
N GLY A 111 3.27 -22.06 -6.40
CA GLY A 111 4.09 -21.45 -7.44
C GLY A 111 5.00 -20.36 -6.90
N TYR A 112 5.55 -19.57 -7.82
CA TYR A 112 6.49 -18.49 -7.50
C TYR A 112 5.77 -17.14 -7.51
N ARG A 113 6.13 -16.27 -6.56
CA ARG A 113 5.63 -14.89 -6.52
C ARG A 113 6.79 -13.90 -6.50
N ARG A 114 6.59 -12.78 -7.19
CA ARG A 114 7.50 -11.64 -7.08
C ARG A 114 7.53 -11.17 -5.63
N VAL A 115 8.72 -10.86 -5.12
CA VAL A 115 8.91 -10.23 -3.82
C VAL A 115 9.47 -8.84 -3.97
N VAL A 116 9.04 -7.95 -3.07
CA VAL A 116 9.51 -6.58 -2.94
C VAL A 116 9.99 -6.32 -1.52
N PRO A 117 10.81 -5.27 -1.30
CA PRO A 117 11.18 -4.85 0.04
C PRO A 117 9.97 -4.55 0.93
N SER A 118 10.10 -4.83 2.23
CA SER A 118 9.08 -4.49 3.23
C SER A 118 9.73 -3.78 4.42
N PRO A 119 10.12 -2.49 4.25
CA PRO A 119 10.82 -1.72 5.27
C PRO A 119 9.93 -1.41 6.47
N GLN A 120 10.55 -0.97 7.57
CA GLN A 120 9.85 -0.50 8.75
C GLN A 120 9.26 0.90 8.51
N PRO A 121 8.01 1.17 8.91
CA PRO A 121 7.46 2.51 8.88
C PRO A 121 8.11 3.38 9.97
N ILE A 122 8.46 4.62 9.62
CA ILE A 122 9.05 5.60 10.54
C ILE A 122 8.02 6.62 10.97
N SER A 123 7.31 7.22 10.02
CA SER A 123 6.31 8.25 10.28
C SER A 123 5.21 8.23 9.22
N ILE A 124 4.05 8.77 9.58
CA ILE A 124 2.92 8.96 8.65
C ILE A 124 2.87 10.43 8.28
N ILE A 125 3.02 10.73 7.00
CA ILE A 125 3.16 12.11 6.53
C ILE A 125 1.87 12.91 6.80
N GLU A 126 0.71 12.30 6.56
CA GLU A 126 -0.61 12.93 6.73
C GLU A 126 -1.15 12.85 8.17
N LEU A 127 -0.33 12.46 9.16
CA LEU A 127 -0.77 12.26 10.55
C LEU A 127 -1.53 13.46 11.12
N LYS A 128 -1.07 14.69 10.87
CA LYS A 128 -1.74 15.90 11.35
C LYS A 128 -3.14 16.05 10.75
N SER A 129 -3.30 15.76 9.46
CA SER A 129 -4.59 15.79 8.78
C SER A 129 -5.54 14.72 9.32
N ILE A 130 -5.03 13.51 9.55
CA ILE A 130 -5.79 12.40 10.14
C ILE A 130 -6.31 12.80 11.52
N LYS A 131 -5.46 13.34 12.39
CA LYS A 131 -5.86 13.83 13.73
C LYS A 131 -6.95 14.89 13.65
N THR A 132 -6.76 15.90 12.80
CA THR A 132 -7.76 16.98 12.62
C THR A 132 -9.12 16.42 12.17
N LEU A 133 -9.16 15.48 11.27
CA LEU A 133 -10.40 14.86 10.81
C LEU A 133 -11.09 14.07 11.93
N ILE A 134 -10.33 13.29 12.70
CA ILE A 134 -10.85 12.51 13.83
C ILE A 134 -11.40 13.44 14.91
N GLU A 135 -10.68 14.52 15.26
CA GLU A 135 -11.09 15.53 16.22
C GLU A 135 -12.39 16.25 15.80
N ASN A 136 -12.66 16.31 14.49
CA ASN A 136 -13.91 16.84 13.93
C ASN A 136 -14.93 15.74 13.59
N ASP A 137 -14.94 14.66 14.35
CA ASP A 137 -15.91 13.56 14.29
C ASP A 137 -16.04 12.87 12.91
N THR A 138 -14.96 12.84 12.14
CA THR A 138 -14.91 12.20 10.82
C THR A 138 -14.31 10.80 10.93
N LEU A 139 -14.94 9.81 10.30
CA LEU A 139 -14.36 8.49 10.09
C LEU A 139 -13.31 8.56 9.00
N VAL A 140 -12.08 8.17 9.31
CA VAL A 140 -10.95 8.26 8.38
C VAL A 140 -10.52 6.88 7.92
N ILE A 141 -10.50 6.67 6.61
CA ILE A 141 -9.89 5.51 5.97
C ILE A 141 -8.49 5.95 5.51
N ALA A 142 -7.45 5.44 6.15
CA ALA A 142 -6.08 5.83 5.89
C ALA A 142 -5.17 4.62 5.64
N ALA A 143 -4.01 4.87 5.06
CA ALA A 143 -2.92 3.92 4.84
C ALA A 143 -3.25 2.71 3.93
N GLY A 144 -4.48 2.48 3.52
CA GLY A 144 -4.85 1.38 2.63
C GLY A 144 -4.22 0.03 3.02
N GLY A 145 -3.36 -0.51 2.16
CA GLY A 145 -2.62 -1.76 2.40
C GLY A 145 -1.30 -1.61 3.16
N GLY A 146 -1.01 -0.44 3.75
CA GLY A 146 0.22 -0.18 4.52
C GLY A 146 0.86 1.19 4.27
N GLY A 147 0.23 2.03 3.45
CA GLY A 147 0.75 3.34 3.06
C GLY A 147 1.59 3.29 1.77
N ILE A 148 1.83 4.45 1.18
CA ILE A 148 2.76 4.63 0.07
C ILE A 148 4.13 4.84 0.66
N PRO A 149 5.10 3.93 0.44
CA PRO A 149 6.45 4.12 0.97
C PRO A 149 7.13 5.31 0.30
N VAL A 150 7.62 6.23 1.13
CA VAL A 150 8.39 7.38 0.69
C VAL A 150 9.67 7.50 1.50
N ILE A 151 10.73 7.99 0.86
CA ILE A 151 11.97 8.39 1.52
C ILE A 151 12.04 9.91 1.57
N ARG A 152 12.72 10.42 2.61
CA ARG A 152 13.00 11.84 2.73
C ARG A 152 14.28 12.17 1.97
N GLU A 153 14.19 13.07 1.01
CA GLU A 153 15.33 13.60 0.26
C GLU A 153 15.79 14.95 0.83
N GLN A 154 16.78 15.55 0.18
CA GLN A 154 17.24 16.89 0.53
C GLN A 154 16.10 17.93 0.46
N HIS A 155 16.18 18.95 1.31
CA HIS A 155 15.18 20.05 1.41
C HIS A 155 13.78 19.59 1.85
N ASP A 156 13.71 18.51 2.65
CA ASP A 156 12.44 17.96 3.17
C ASP A 156 11.43 17.53 2.09
N SER A 157 11.89 17.23 0.89
CA SER A 157 11.05 16.62 -0.13
C SER A 157 10.88 15.12 0.09
N PHE A 158 9.76 14.58 -0.37
CA PHE A 158 9.49 13.15 -0.32
C PHE A 158 9.47 12.55 -1.71
N LYS A 159 10.00 11.34 -1.82
CA LYS A 159 10.00 10.57 -3.06
C LYS A 159 9.51 9.16 -2.81
N GLY A 160 8.57 8.71 -3.65
CA GLY A 160 8.09 7.33 -3.65
C GLY A 160 9.20 6.34 -3.95
N ILE A 161 9.20 5.21 -3.24
CA ILE A 161 10.17 4.12 -3.44
C ILE A 161 9.45 2.79 -3.64
N ASP A 162 10.06 1.89 -4.42
CA ASP A 162 9.48 0.58 -4.73
C ASP A 162 9.57 -0.37 -3.53
N ALA A 163 8.53 -0.38 -2.72
CA ALA A 163 8.40 -1.23 -1.53
C ALA A 163 6.92 -1.44 -1.17
N VAL A 164 6.65 -2.34 -0.25
CA VAL A 164 5.32 -2.54 0.35
C VAL A 164 5.48 -2.64 1.86
N ILE A 165 5.02 -1.63 2.58
CA ILE A 165 5.04 -1.63 4.04
C ILE A 165 3.98 -2.61 4.55
N ASP A 166 4.29 -3.31 5.63
CA ASP A 166 3.32 -4.19 6.28
C ASP A 166 2.20 -3.37 6.93
N LYS A 167 0.94 -3.67 6.58
CA LYS A 167 -0.23 -2.94 7.06
C LYS A 167 -0.37 -2.96 8.59
N ASP A 168 0.00 -4.07 9.22
CA ASP A 168 -0.13 -4.21 10.67
C ASP A 168 0.87 -3.32 11.40
N LYS A 169 2.09 -3.17 10.85
CA LYS A 169 3.09 -2.23 11.36
C LYS A 169 2.67 -0.78 11.20
N THR A 170 2.14 -0.41 10.03
CA THR A 170 1.60 0.94 9.80
C THR A 170 0.39 1.23 10.69
N SER A 171 -0.50 0.25 10.87
CA SER A 171 -1.66 0.40 11.75
C SER A 171 -1.25 0.55 13.20
N ALA A 172 -0.23 -0.20 13.65
CA ALA A 172 0.30 -0.06 15.01
C ALA A 172 0.93 1.32 15.24
N LEU A 173 1.71 1.82 14.26
CA LEU A 173 2.30 3.17 14.30
C LEU A 173 1.19 4.24 14.36
N LEU A 174 0.22 4.18 13.44
CA LEU A 174 -0.91 5.11 13.42
C LEU A 174 -1.69 5.07 14.73
N GLY A 175 -2.01 3.87 15.23
CA GLY A 175 -2.74 3.69 16.48
C GLY A 175 -2.02 4.29 17.68
N ALA A 176 -0.69 4.13 17.76
CA ALA A 176 0.12 4.76 18.80
C ALA A 176 0.10 6.29 18.67
N ASP A 177 0.28 6.81 17.46
CA ASP A 177 0.35 8.25 17.20
C ASP A 177 -0.97 8.99 17.46
N ILE A 178 -2.13 8.36 17.22
CA ILE A 178 -3.45 8.93 17.52
C ILE A 178 -3.94 8.56 18.93
N HIS A 179 -3.15 7.83 19.71
CA HIS A 179 -3.50 7.35 21.05
C HIS A 179 -4.80 6.52 21.07
N CYS A 180 -4.98 5.63 20.11
CA CYS A 180 -6.15 4.77 20.08
C CYS A 180 -6.16 3.83 21.28
N CYS A 181 -7.33 3.60 21.87
CA CYS A 181 -7.49 2.69 23.02
C CYS A 181 -7.61 1.22 22.60
N LEU A 182 -7.84 0.94 21.34
CA LEU A 182 -8.02 -0.42 20.83
C LEU A 182 -7.59 -0.51 19.37
N LEU A 183 -6.86 -1.56 19.04
CA LEU A 183 -6.43 -1.88 17.68
C LEU A 183 -6.81 -3.33 17.35
N TYR A 184 -7.59 -3.52 16.29
CA TYR A 184 -7.84 -4.83 15.71
C TYR A 184 -6.88 -5.08 14.55
N THR A 185 -6.13 -6.18 14.61
CA THR A 185 -5.28 -6.67 13.50
C THR A 185 -5.91 -7.92 12.88
N SER A 186 -5.63 -8.18 11.61
CA SER A 186 -6.16 -9.34 10.86
C SER A 186 -5.05 -10.19 10.28
#